data_ca786a92fb075d2266db124eab0a41e1
#
_entry.id   ca786a92fb075d2266db124eab0a41e1
#
_cell.length_a   1.000
_cell.length_b   1.000
_cell.length_c   1.000
_cell.angle_alpha   90.00
_cell.angle_beta   90.00
_cell.angle_gamma   90.00
#
_symmetry.space_group_name_H-M   'P 1'
#
loop_
_entity.id
_entity.type
_entity.pdbx_description
1 polymer ?
#
loop_
_entity_poly.entity_id
_entity_poly.type
_entity_poly.pdbx_seq_one_letter_code
_entity_poly.pdbx_strand_id
1 'polypeptide(L)'
;GQGKEFKNAMDGFILEVKKDIKKTFNANDFEKEKALLKQEFEEKRSSILDKLNVDASKHNFQVKSSQNGIYMMPIVNGKAIDEEEFDKLDDEIKQVYEEKSSIVQAQIMDAIEQIKIIERQSDKKISEWQSNIALLTINVHINYLKSQFKRNKKITKFLNDVKQDVLKNVSYFVDE
;
A
#
# COMPACT_ATOMS: atom_id res chain seq x y z
N GLY A 1 -26.66 -32.03 -22.40
CA GLY A 1 -25.51 -31.90 -23.27
C GLY A 1 -24.28 -31.27 -22.57
N GLN A 2 -23.17 -31.27 -23.24
CA GLN A 2 -21.89 -30.77 -22.73
C GLN A 2 -21.96 -29.31 -22.24
N GLY A 3 -22.79 -28.48 -22.89
CA GLY A 3 -22.97 -27.09 -22.47
C GLY A 3 -23.61 -26.93 -21.11
N LYS A 4 -24.62 -27.79 -20.77
CA LYS A 4 -25.26 -27.79 -19.47
C LYS A 4 -24.31 -28.29 -18.36
N GLU A 5 -23.58 -29.37 -18.66
CA GLU A 5 -22.55 -29.90 -17.74
C GLU A 5 -21.46 -28.86 -17.45
N PHE A 6 -21.02 -28.14 -18.49
CA PHE A 6 -20.04 -27.08 -18.35
C PHE A 6 -20.56 -25.92 -17.50
N LYS A 7 -21.81 -25.50 -17.72
CA LYS A 7 -22.43 -24.43 -16.91
C LYS A 7 -22.47 -24.81 -15.44
N ASN A 8 -22.92 -26.01 -15.12
CA ASN A 8 -22.97 -26.51 -13.75
C ASN A 8 -21.59 -26.61 -13.13
N ALA A 9 -20.59 -27.06 -13.91
CA ALA A 9 -19.21 -27.13 -13.48
C ALA A 9 -18.63 -25.72 -13.21
N MET A 10 -18.97 -24.73 -14.04
CA MET A 10 -18.54 -23.34 -13.84
C MET A 10 -19.17 -22.69 -12.62
N ASP A 11 -20.45 -22.93 -12.38
CA ASP A 11 -21.12 -22.40 -11.19
C ASP A 11 -20.48 -22.96 -9.92
N GLY A 12 -20.20 -24.25 -9.89
CA GLY A 12 -19.46 -24.90 -8.80
C GLY A 12 -18.03 -24.37 -8.67
N PHE A 13 -17.34 -24.19 -9.78
CA PHE A 13 -15.98 -23.63 -9.83
C PHE A 13 -15.91 -22.25 -9.18
N ILE A 14 -16.80 -21.33 -9.57
CA ILE A 14 -16.82 -19.97 -9.04
C ILE A 14 -17.03 -19.98 -7.53
N LEU A 15 -17.97 -20.78 -7.03
CA LEU A 15 -18.23 -20.92 -5.59
C LEU A 15 -17.01 -21.46 -4.84
N GLU A 16 -16.39 -22.52 -5.35
CA GLU A 16 -15.22 -23.13 -4.70
C GLU A 16 -14.00 -22.20 -4.72
N VAL A 17 -13.76 -21.51 -5.84
CA VAL A 17 -12.66 -20.53 -5.94
C VAL A 17 -12.84 -19.39 -4.95
N LYS A 18 -14.03 -18.79 -4.88
CA LYS A 18 -14.33 -17.74 -3.90
C LYS A 18 -14.09 -18.21 -2.48
N LYS A 19 -14.58 -19.40 -2.14
CA LYS A 19 -14.42 -20.01 -0.83
C LYS A 19 -12.96 -20.24 -0.48
N ASP A 20 -12.18 -20.83 -1.40
CA ASP A 20 -10.78 -21.16 -1.17
C ASP A 20 -9.90 -19.90 -1.10
N ILE A 21 -10.14 -18.90 -1.94
CA ILE A 21 -9.45 -17.61 -1.87
C ILE A 21 -9.72 -16.97 -0.50
N LYS A 22 -10.98 -16.86 -0.12
CA LYS A 22 -11.36 -16.27 1.17
C LYS A 22 -10.72 -17.00 2.35
N LYS A 23 -10.73 -18.33 2.32
CA LYS A 23 -10.09 -19.16 3.35
C LYS A 23 -8.59 -18.91 3.42
N THR A 24 -7.90 -18.84 2.28
CA THR A 24 -6.46 -18.60 2.20
C THR A 24 -6.10 -17.21 2.75
N PHE A 25 -6.86 -16.18 2.37
CA PHE A 25 -6.62 -14.81 2.83
C PHE A 25 -7.01 -14.57 4.29
N ASN A 26 -7.87 -15.41 4.87
CA ASN A 26 -8.19 -15.38 6.29
C ASN A 26 -7.24 -16.21 7.15
N ALA A 27 -6.30 -16.92 6.53
CA ALA A 27 -5.28 -17.67 7.26
C ALA A 27 -4.31 -16.71 7.99
N ASN A 28 -3.87 -17.12 9.18
CA ASN A 28 -2.95 -16.33 10.01
C ASN A 28 -1.66 -15.94 9.29
N ASP A 29 -1.16 -16.79 8.39
CA ASP A 29 0.08 -16.55 7.65
C ASP A 29 -0.04 -15.34 6.70
N PHE A 30 -1.20 -15.16 6.07
CA PHE A 30 -1.45 -13.99 5.22
C PHE A 30 -1.43 -12.70 6.04
N GLU A 31 -2.16 -12.67 7.14
CA GLU A 31 -2.23 -11.48 8.01
C GLU A 31 -0.87 -11.14 8.62
N LYS A 32 -0.09 -12.15 9.00
CA LYS A 32 1.28 -11.97 9.52
C LYS A 32 2.20 -11.36 8.46
N GLU A 33 2.19 -11.88 7.24
CA GLU A 33 3.03 -11.38 6.15
C GLU A 33 2.65 -9.95 5.76
N LYS A 34 1.36 -9.66 5.68
CA LYS A 34 0.85 -8.31 5.44
C LYS A 34 1.29 -7.34 6.54
N ALA A 35 1.23 -7.78 7.81
CA ALA A 35 1.68 -6.98 8.94
C ALA A 35 3.18 -6.70 8.88
N LEU A 36 4.01 -7.68 8.47
CA LEU A 36 5.44 -7.50 8.29
C LEU A 36 5.77 -6.49 7.20
N LEU A 37 5.06 -6.53 6.07
CA LEU A 37 5.23 -5.56 4.98
C LEU A 37 4.84 -4.15 5.42
N LYS A 38 3.77 -3.99 6.18
CA LYS A 38 3.37 -2.72 6.76
C LYS A 38 4.37 -2.20 7.78
N GLN A 39 4.93 -3.08 8.60
CA GLN A 39 5.96 -2.72 9.58
C GLN A 39 7.23 -2.25 8.87
N GLU A 40 7.66 -2.92 7.81
CA GLU A 40 8.80 -2.51 6.98
C GLU A 40 8.60 -1.10 6.40
N PHE A 41 7.39 -0.80 5.91
CA PHE A 41 7.02 0.53 5.44
C PHE A 41 7.12 1.57 6.57
N GLU A 42 6.55 1.29 7.74
CA GLU A 42 6.57 2.21 8.87
C GLU A 42 8.00 2.49 9.37
N GLU A 43 8.88 1.50 9.37
CA GLU A 43 10.29 1.68 9.72
C GLU A 43 11.00 2.59 8.73
N LYS A 44 10.77 2.41 7.43
CA LYS A 44 11.33 3.27 6.38
C LYS A 44 10.79 4.69 6.48
N ARG A 45 9.48 4.83 6.72
CA ARG A 45 8.84 6.13 6.92
C ARG A 45 9.43 6.86 8.11
N SER A 46 9.57 6.17 9.23
CA SER A 46 10.17 6.71 10.45
C SER A 46 11.62 7.19 10.22
N SER A 47 12.42 6.43 9.48
CA SER A 47 13.78 6.81 9.13
C SER A 47 13.83 8.09 8.29
N ILE A 48 12.92 8.24 7.34
CA ILE A 48 12.81 9.45 6.51
C ILE A 48 12.45 10.66 7.38
N LEU A 49 11.48 10.50 8.28
CA LEU A 49 11.07 11.58 9.19
C LEU A 49 12.16 11.96 10.19
N ASP A 50 12.88 10.99 10.72
CA ASP A 50 14.00 11.25 11.63
C ASP A 50 15.11 12.04 10.93
N LYS A 51 15.48 11.64 9.72
CA LYS A 51 16.45 12.37 8.91
C LYS A 51 15.98 13.79 8.59
N LEU A 52 14.73 13.94 8.20
CA LEU A 52 14.10 15.24 7.95
C LEU A 52 14.21 16.13 9.17
N ASN A 53 13.94 15.61 10.35
CA ASN A 53 13.98 16.37 11.60
C ASN A 53 15.42 16.80 11.95
N VAL A 54 16.39 15.92 11.73
CA VAL A 54 17.81 16.25 11.88
C VAL A 54 18.22 17.38 10.93
N ASP A 55 17.85 17.28 9.66
CA ASP A 55 18.19 18.29 8.65
C ASP A 55 17.49 19.63 8.93
N ALA A 56 16.23 19.61 9.33
CA ALA A 56 15.48 20.80 9.71
C ALA A 56 16.07 21.49 10.95
N SER A 57 16.55 20.71 11.91
CA SER A 57 17.15 21.27 13.13
C SER A 57 18.41 22.11 12.87
N LYS A 58 19.12 21.82 11.78
CA LYS A 58 20.27 22.63 11.33
C LYS A 58 19.85 24.04 10.91
N HIS A 59 18.60 24.24 10.59
CA HIS A 59 18.00 25.53 10.24
C HIS A 59 17.11 26.08 11.35
N ASN A 60 17.21 25.52 12.55
CA ASN A 60 16.43 25.90 13.74
C ASN A 60 14.92 25.68 13.57
N PHE A 61 14.56 24.58 12.94
CA PHE A 61 13.17 24.13 12.86
C PHE A 61 13.02 22.70 13.39
N GLN A 62 11.92 22.44 14.03
CA GLN A 62 11.47 21.10 14.39
C GLN A 62 10.35 20.69 13.44
N VAL A 63 10.41 19.47 12.93
CA VAL A 63 9.37 18.92 12.07
C VAL A 63 8.55 17.90 12.86
N LYS A 64 7.23 18.00 12.76
CA LYS A 64 6.28 17.06 13.36
C LYS A 64 5.36 16.47 12.30
N SER A 65 5.01 15.21 12.48
CA SER A 65 4.05 14.49 11.65
C SER A 65 2.75 14.26 12.40
N SER A 66 1.63 14.52 11.75
CA SER A 66 0.29 14.25 12.27
C SER A 66 -0.57 13.60 11.18
N GLN A 67 -1.82 13.23 11.52
CA GLN A 67 -2.78 12.73 10.54
C GLN A 67 -3.08 13.74 9.43
N ASN A 68 -2.92 15.03 9.72
CA ASN A 68 -3.19 16.13 8.80
C ASN A 68 -1.97 16.51 7.94
N GLY A 69 -0.85 15.86 8.13
CA GLY A 69 0.36 16.08 7.34
C GLY A 69 1.60 16.36 8.19
N ILE A 70 2.62 16.89 7.51
CA ILE A 70 3.90 17.24 8.12
C ILE A 70 3.97 18.76 8.25
N TYR A 71 4.28 19.24 9.44
CA TYR A 71 4.42 20.67 9.71
C TYR A 71 5.72 20.96 10.45
N MET A 72 6.17 22.22 10.34
CA MET A 72 7.41 22.69 10.99
C MET A 72 7.09 23.74 12.06
N MET A 73 7.92 23.76 13.12
CA MET A 73 7.85 24.76 14.16
C MET A 73 9.25 25.39 14.34
N PRO A 74 9.36 26.72 14.44
CA PRO A 74 10.64 27.35 14.73
C PRO A 74 11.16 26.93 16.11
N ILE A 75 12.48 26.72 16.21
CA ILE A 75 13.15 26.51 17.47
C ILE A 75 13.85 27.81 17.87
N VAL A 76 13.41 28.41 18.96
CA VAL A 76 13.96 29.66 19.47
C VAL A 76 14.45 29.40 20.90
N ASN A 77 15.72 29.73 21.16
CA ASN A 77 16.36 29.47 22.45
C ASN A 77 16.22 28.01 22.92
N GLY A 78 16.37 27.07 21.98
CA GLY A 78 16.31 25.64 22.25
C GLY A 78 14.91 25.07 22.41
N LYS A 79 13.85 25.86 22.21
CA LYS A 79 12.46 25.44 22.37
C LYS A 79 11.67 25.66 21.09
N ALA A 80 10.90 24.66 20.66
CA ALA A 80 9.92 24.81 19.58
C ALA A 80 8.78 25.71 20.04
N ILE A 81 8.45 26.72 19.24
CA ILE A 81 7.41 27.69 19.55
C ILE A 81 6.26 27.62 18.55
N ASP A 82 5.08 28.05 18.98
CA ASP A 82 3.90 28.13 18.15
C ASP A 82 3.84 29.44 17.34
N GLU A 83 2.83 29.59 16.49
CA GLU A 83 2.64 30.76 15.64
C GLU A 83 2.42 32.04 16.46
N GLU A 84 1.68 31.96 17.54
CA GLU A 84 1.45 33.09 18.44
C GLU A 84 2.75 33.60 19.07
N GLU A 85 3.57 32.72 19.59
CA GLU A 85 4.87 33.07 20.17
C GLU A 85 5.80 33.63 19.12
N PHE A 86 5.78 33.06 17.89
CA PHE A 86 6.59 33.52 16.76
C PHE A 86 6.22 34.96 16.36
N ASP A 87 4.93 35.29 16.32
CA ASP A 87 4.46 36.62 15.94
C ASP A 87 4.90 37.72 16.93
N LYS A 88 5.25 37.34 18.15
CA LYS A 88 5.77 38.26 19.17
C LYS A 88 7.27 38.55 19.08
N LEU A 89 7.99 37.84 18.17
CA LEU A 89 9.42 38.06 17.97
C LEU A 89 9.69 39.36 17.21
N ASP A 90 10.92 39.89 17.36
CA ASP A 90 11.38 41.04 16.59
C ASP A 90 11.38 40.73 15.07
N ASP A 91 11.09 41.74 14.27
CA ASP A 91 10.95 41.58 12.82
C ASP A 91 12.24 41.05 12.15
N GLU A 92 13.41 41.47 12.66
CA GLU A 92 14.71 40.98 12.17
C GLU A 92 14.87 39.49 12.39
N ILE A 93 14.46 38.99 13.56
CA ILE A 93 14.51 37.57 13.90
C ILE A 93 13.52 36.79 13.06
N LYS A 94 12.29 37.29 12.89
CA LYS A 94 11.28 36.65 12.04
C LYS A 94 11.77 36.50 10.61
N GLN A 95 12.43 37.50 10.07
CA GLN A 95 12.94 37.47 8.70
C GLN A 95 13.97 36.37 8.49
N VAL A 96 14.88 36.15 9.46
CA VAL A 96 15.86 35.07 9.42
C VAL A 96 15.17 33.72 9.36
N TYR A 97 14.14 33.50 10.17
CA TYR A 97 13.37 32.25 10.18
C TYR A 97 12.57 32.06 8.90
N GLU A 98 11.98 33.13 8.36
CA GLU A 98 11.22 33.08 7.10
C GLU A 98 12.11 32.66 5.93
N GLU A 99 13.35 33.18 5.84
CA GLU A 99 14.31 32.77 4.82
C GLU A 99 14.69 31.30 4.95
N LYS A 100 14.96 30.83 6.16
CA LYS A 100 15.29 29.43 6.43
C LYS A 100 14.09 28.49 6.25
N SER A 101 12.88 28.99 6.47
CA SER A 101 11.66 28.19 6.31
C SER A 101 11.49 27.67 4.90
N SER A 102 11.91 28.42 3.89
CA SER A 102 11.86 27.98 2.50
C SER A 102 12.71 26.74 2.25
N ILE A 103 13.87 26.66 2.89
CA ILE A 103 14.75 25.51 2.80
C ILE A 103 14.09 24.28 3.44
N VAL A 104 13.53 24.47 4.64
CA VAL A 104 12.86 23.37 5.36
C VAL A 104 11.60 22.91 4.65
N GLN A 105 10.83 23.83 4.06
CA GLN A 105 9.67 23.48 3.24
C GLN A 105 10.06 22.58 2.06
N ALA A 106 11.17 22.89 1.38
CA ALA A 106 11.67 22.06 0.29
C ALA A 106 12.08 20.66 0.79
N GLN A 107 12.70 20.59 1.96
CA GLN A 107 13.06 19.32 2.60
C GLN A 107 11.82 18.50 2.97
N ILE A 108 10.77 19.15 3.46
CA ILE A 108 9.48 18.50 3.78
C ILE A 108 8.84 17.94 2.50
N MET A 109 8.81 18.72 1.42
CA MET A 109 8.24 18.28 0.15
C MET A 109 8.98 17.06 -0.41
N ASP A 110 10.30 17.06 -0.32
CA ASP A 110 11.13 15.93 -0.74
C ASP A 110 10.85 14.68 0.10
N ALA A 111 10.75 14.84 1.41
CA ALA A 111 10.40 13.73 2.31
C ALA A 111 9.02 13.17 2.02
N ILE A 112 8.02 14.01 1.76
CA ILE A 112 6.67 13.59 1.39
C ILE A 112 6.71 12.76 0.11
N GLU A 113 7.47 13.18 -0.89
CA GLU A 113 7.63 12.44 -2.14
C GLU A 113 8.27 11.08 -1.90
N GLN A 114 9.33 11.01 -1.11
CA GLN A 114 9.98 9.75 -0.74
C GLN A 114 9.02 8.80 -0.01
N ILE A 115 8.22 9.33 0.91
CA ILE A 115 7.22 8.52 1.65
C ILE A 115 6.15 7.98 0.68
N LYS A 116 5.69 8.78 -0.27
CA LYS A 116 4.74 8.31 -1.29
C LYS A 116 5.31 7.18 -2.15
N ILE A 117 6.58 7.26 -2.49
CA ILE A 117 7.27 6.22 -3.26
C ILE A 117 7.31 4.91 -2.49
N ILE A 118 7.74 4.94 -1.23
CA ILE A 118 7.81 3.71 -0.41
C ILE A 118 6.43 3.14 -0.10
N GLU A 119 5.42 3.98 0.05
CA GLU A 119 4.03 3.55 0.22
C GLU A 119 3.52 2.79 -1.01
N ARG A 120 3.75 3.33 -2.20
CA ARG A 120 3.40 2.65 -3.46
C ARG A 120 4.13 1.32 -3.61
N GLN A 121 5.41 1.27 -3.23
CA GLN A 121 6.19 0.02 -3.28
C GLN A 121 5.63 -1.02 -2.32
N SER A 122 5.24 -0.61 -1.11
CA SER A 122 4.61 -1.49 -0.13
C SER A 122 3.26 -2.03 -0.64
N ASP A 123 2.41 -1.15 -1.15
CA ASP A 123 1.11 -1.53 -1.71
C ASP A 123 1.27 -2.48 -2.90
N LYS A 124 2.25 -2.24 -3.74
CA LYS A 124 2.58 -3.11 -4.87
C LYS A 124 3.00 -4.51 -4.42
N LYS A 125 3.87 -4.60 -3.41
CA LYS A 125 4.29 -5.90 -2.84
C LYS A 125 3.11 -6.68 -2.28
N ILE A 126 2.24 -6.01 -1.55
CA ILE A 126 1.03 -6.64 -1.00
C ILE A 126 0.12 -7.14 -2.12
N SER A 127 -0.10 -6.30 -3.13
CA SER A 127 -0.93 -6.64 -4.30
C SER A 127 -0.36 -7.81 -5.10
N GLU A 128 0.95 -7.83 -5.36
CA GLU A 128 1.63 -8.93 -6.05
C GLU A 128 1.52 -10.23 -5.26
N TRP A 129 1.67 -10.16 -3.96
CA TRP A 129 1.54 -11.33 -3.11
C TRP A 129 0.12 -11.87 -3.08
N GLN A 130 -0.89 -10.99 -3.00
CA GLN A 130 -2.31 -11.36 -3.13
C GLN A 130 -2.58 -12.06 -4.46
N SER A 131 -2.06 -11.51 -5.55
CA SER A 131 -2.21 -12.09 -6.89
C SER A 131 -1.56 -13.47 -7.00
N ASN A 132 -0.38 -13.65 -6.42
CA ASN A 132 0.31 -14.93 -6.43
C ASN A 132 -0.46 -16.01 -5.67
N ILE A 133 -1.01 -15.68 -4.51
CA ILE A 133 -1.84 -16.60 -3.72
C ILE A 133 -3.11 -16.96 -4.49
N ALA A 134 -3.78 -15.96 -5.07
CA ALA A 134 -4.98 -16.18 -5.87
C ALA A 134 -4.67 -17.07 -7.09
N LEU A 135 -3.55 -16.84 -7.76
CA LEU A 135 -3.11 -17.65 -8.91
C LEU A 135 -2.90 -19.12 -8.51
N LEU A 136 -2.21 -19.37 -7.40
CA LEU A 136 -2.00 -20.73 -6.90
C LEU A 136 -3.33 -21.43 -6.58
N THR A 137 -4.24 -20.71 -5.94
CA THR A 137 -5.57 -21.24 -5.60
C THR A 137 -6.40 -21.56 -6.84
N ILE A 138 -6.43 -20.63 -7.81
CA ILE A 138 -7.22 -20.77 -9.04
C ILE A 138 -6.67 -21.88 -9.94
N ASN A 139 -5.34 -22.02 -10.04
CA ASN A 139 -4.72 -23.00 -10.92
C ASN A 139 -5.17 -24.43 -10.64
N VAL A 140 -5.36 -24.79 -9.38
CA VAL A 140 -5.86 -26.12 -8.99
C VAL A 140 -7.23 -26.38 -9.64
N HIS A 141 -8.14 -25.43 -9.51
CA HIS A 141 -9.52 -25.55 -10.02
C HIS A 141 -9.57 -25.48 -11.56
N ILE A 142 -8.78 -24.58 -12.16
CA ILE A 142 -8.72 -24.44 -13.63
C ILE A 142 -8.18 -25.71 -14.26
N ASN A 143 -7.11 -26.28 -13.69
CA ASN A 143 -6.52 -27.51 -14.20
C ASN A 143 -7.48 -28.70 -14.10
N TYR A 144 -8.25 -28.75 -13.02
CA TYR A 144 -9.29 -29.78 -12.87
C TYR A 144 -10.36 -29.67 -13.97
N LEU A 145 -10.87 -28.47 -14.23
CA LEU A 145 -11.87 -28.24 -15.28
C LEU A 145 -11.32 -28.49 -16.68
N LYS A 146 -10.08 -28.07 -16.94
CA LYS A 146 -9.40 -28.38 -18.21
C LYS A 146 -9.23 -29.88 -18.43
N SER A 147 -8.98 -30.62 -17.36
CA SER A 147 -8.91 -32.09 -17.40
C SER A 147 -10.24 -32.71 -17.81
N GLN A 148 -11.36 -32.20 -17.29
CA GLN A 148 -12.69 -32.70 -17.64
C GLN A 148 -13.12 -32.37 -19.08
N PHE A 149 -12.66 -31.24 -19.62
CA PHE A 149 -13.09 -30.72 -20.93
C PHE A 149 -11.93 -30.64 -21.94
N LYS A 150 -10.96 -31.54 -21.85
CA LYS A 150 -9.70 -31.54 -22.64
C LYS A 150 -9.88 -31.37 -24.14
N ARG A 151 -10.94 -31.94 -24.71
CA ARG A 151 -11.20 -31.94 -26.14
C ARG A 151 -11.88 -30.70 -26.66
N ASN A 152 -12.29 -29.80 -25.79
CA ASN A 152 -13.04 -28.60 -26.17
C ASN A 152 -12.15 -27.36 -26.05
N LYS A 153 -11.60 -26.92 -27.17
CA LYS A 153 -10.71 -25.75 -27.26
C LYS A 153 -11.38 -24.44 -26.82
N LYS A 154 -12.70 -24.32 -27.09
CA LYS A 154 -13.48 -23.12 -26.68
C LYS A 154 -13.58 -23.02 -25.18
N ILE A 155 -13.84 -24.14 -24.51
CA ILE A 155 -13.89 -24.19 -23.04
C ILE A 155 -12.52 -23.88 -22.44
N THR A 156 -11.45 -24.44 -22.98
CA THR A 156 -10.09 -24.18 -22.51
C THR A 156 -9.72 -22.69 -22.62
N LYS A 157 -10.06 -22.05 -23.73
CA LYS A 157 -9.85 -20.61 -23.94
C LYS A 157 -10.66 -19.80 -22.94
N PHE A 158 -11.92 -20.14 -22.74
CA PHE A 158 -12.80 -19.47 -21.78
C PHE A 158 -12.26 -19.57 -20.35
N LEU A 159 -11.76 -20.75 -19.95
CA LEU A 159 -11.16 -20.94 -18.62
C LEU A 159 -9.90 -20.09 -18.41
N ASN A 160 -9.10 -19.91 -19.43
CA ASN A 160 -7.95 -19.02 -19.37
C ASN A 160 -8.38 -17.56 -19.22
N ASP A 161 -9.43 -17.14 -19.92
CA ASP A 161 -9.98 -15.79 -19.82
C ASP A 161 -10.56 -15.53 -18.41
N VAL A 162 -11.27 -16.51 -17.85
CA VAL A 162 -11.79 -16.45 -16.46
C VAL A 162 -10.64 -16.31 -15.47
N LYS A 163 -9.56 -17.08 -15.65
CA LYS A 163 -8.37 -16.98 -14.80
C LYS A 163 -7.79 -15.57 -14.81
N GLN A 164 -7.63 -14.95 -15.97
CA GLN A 164 -7.11 -13.60 -16.10
C GLN A 164 -8.05 -12.57 -15.47
N ASP A 165 -9.35 -12.74 -15.63
CA ASP A 165 -10.35 -11.85 -15.05
C ASP A 165 -10.32 -11.90 -13.51
N VAL A 166 -10.26 -13.08 -12.92
CA VAL A 166 -10.15 -13.24 -11.45
C VAL A 166 -8.86 -12.61 -10.93
N LEU A 167 -7.73 -12.77 -11.64
CA LEU A 167 -6.47 -12.16 -11.25
C LEU A 167 -6.51 -10.63 -11.27
N LYS A 168 -7.22 -10.04 -12.23
CA LYS A 168 -7.41 -8.58 -12.28
C LYS A 168 -8.27 -8.06 -11.14
N ASN A 169 -9.20 -8.85 -10.65
CA ASN A 169 -10.19 -8.47 -9.66
C ASN A 169 -9.98 -9.18 -8.32
N VAL A 170 -8.73 -9.49 -7.96
CA VAL A 170 -8.40 -10.21 -6.71
C VAL A 170 -8.97 -9.49 -5.48
N SER A 171 -8.88 -8.17 -5.43
CA SER A 171 -9.42 -7.37 -4.33
C SER A 171 -10.91 -7.62 -4.10
N TYR A 172 -11.68 -7.78 -5.16
CA TYR A 172 -13.12 -8.10 -5.07
C TYR A 172 -13.38 -9.42 -4.35
N PHE A 173 -12.50 -10.42 -4.53
CA PHE A 173 -12.62 -11.72 -3.87
C PHE A 173 -12.11 -11.74 -2.43
N VAL A 174 -11.27 -10.78 -2.06
CA VAL A 174 -10.65 -10.68 -0.72
C VAL A 174 -11.50 -9.83 0.23
N ASP A 175 -12.10 -8.76 -0.27
CA ASP A 175 -12.80 -7.74 0.55
C ASP A 175 -14.25 -8.13 0.89
N GLU A 176 -14.77 -9.24 0.39
CA GLU A 176 -16.04 -9.85 0.80
C GLU A 176 -15.80 -10.82 1.96
#